data_02916a1e4e18dac051e1be10126ebcef
#
_entry.id   02916a1e4e18dac051e1be10126ebcef
#
_cell.length_a   1.000
_cell.length_b   1.000
_cell.length_c   1.000
_cell.angle_alpha   90.00
_cell.angle_beta   90.00
_cell.angle_gamma   90.00
#
_symmetry.space_group_name_H-M   'P 1'
#
loop_
_entity.id
_entity.type
_entity.pdbx_description
1 polymer ?
#
loop_
_entity_poly.entity_id
_entity_poly.type
_entity_poly.pdbx_seq_one_letter_code
_entity_poly.pdbx_strand_id
1 'polypeptide(L)'
;MAEAQVSDQTVPEVVRQAADWLAGRSLLDPNSLLGAVLLALITLAVAAIVSRILTRVINRSNLLAARLGRHVVDQTMLTYALRIKTVLVYLAAGAFYASLIPALRALLGTVVAGAGITAVVIGLAAKSTLGNLISGLALTFYRPIRIGDKVNIEG
;
A
#
# COMPACT_ATOMS: atom_id res chain seq x y z
N MET A 1 -8.62 -58.56 -9.98
CA MET A 1 -8.24 -57.12 -10.20
C MET A 1 -9.46 -56.26 -10.53
N ALA A 2 -10.61 -56.52 -9.94
CA ALA A 2 -11.87 -55.80 -10.24
C ALA A 2 -12.61 -55.30 -8.99
N GLU A 3 -12.03 -55.41 -7.80
CA GLU A 3 -12.70 -55.01 -6.54
C GLU A 3 -12.26 -53.64 -5.96
N ALA A 4 -11.25 -52.97 -6.55
CA ALA A 4 -10.75 -51.70 -6.04
C ALA A 4 -11.41 -50.44 -6.69
N GLN A 5 -12.32 -50.62 -7.65
CA GLN A 5 -12.95 -49.50 -8.39
C GLN A 5 -14.39 -49.17 -7.97
N VAL A 6 -14.98 -49.93 -7.04
CA VAL A 6 -16.40 -49.78 -6.69
C VAL A 6 -16.61 -48.86 -5.45
N SER A 7 -15.55 -48.47 -4.71
CA SER A 7 -15.72 -47.73 -3.47
C SER A 7 -15.74 -46.20 -3.62
N ASP A 8 -15.47 -45.66 -4.81
CA ASP A 8 -15.37 -44.18 -4.97
C ASP A 8 -16.65 -43.49 -5.53
N GLN A 9 -17.70 -44.29 -5.86
CA GLN A 9 -18.93 -43.73 -6.45
C GLN A 9 -20.13 -43.59 -5.50
N THR A 10 -19.98 -43.83 -4.22
CA THR A 10 -21.10 -43.80 -3.26
C THR A 10 -21.00 -42.74 -2.16
N VAL A 11 -20.14 -41.78 -2.31
CA VAL A 11 -20.24 -40.59 -1.41
C VAL A 11 -21.34 -39.71 -2.00
N PRO A 12 -22.50 -39.53 -1.32
CA PRO A 12 -23.56 -38.68 -1.82
C PRO A 12 -22.99 -37.30 -2.17
N GLU A 13 -23.39 -36.77 -3.31
CA GLU A 13 -22.95 -35.45 -3.80
C GLU A 13 -23.13 -34.35 -2.74
N VAL A 14 -24.13 -34.53 -1.87
CA VAL A 14 -24.41 -33.72 -0.69
C VAL A 14 -23.24 -33.73 0.34
N VAL A 15 -22.53 -34.85 0.49
CA VAL A 15 -21.39 -34.95 1.41
C VAL A 15 -20.14 -34.30 0.81
N ARG A 16 -19.95 -34.38 -0.51
CA ARG A 16 -18.91 -33.62 -1.22
C ARG A 16 -19.18 -32.12 -1.17
N GLN A 17 -20.42 -31.71 -1.39
CA GLN A 17 -20.82 -30.30 -1.23
C GLN A 17 -20.61 -29.82 0.20
N ALA A 18 -20.99 -30.62 1.21
CA ALA A 18 -20.75 -30.29 2.60
C ALA A 18 -19.25 -30.25 2.98
N ALA A 19 -18.45 -31.16 2.40
CA ALA A 19 -17.00 -31.14 2.59
C ALA A 19 -16.33 -29.92 1.93
N ASP A 20 -16.78 -29.52 0.76
CA ASP A 20 -16.31 -28.29 0.07
C ASP A 20 -16.75 -27.03 0.80
N TRP A 21 -17.91 -27.04 1.45
CA TRP A 21 -18.35 -25.98 2.36
C TRP A 21 -17.47 -25.90 3.60
N LEU A 22 -17.13 -27.04 4.21
CA LEU A 22 -16.27 -27.14 5.40
C LEU A 22 -14.80 -26.85 5.07
N ALA A 23 -14.36 -27.11 3.83
CA ALA A 23 -13.01 -26.82 3.37
C ALA A 23 -12.73 -25.31 3.13
N GLY A 24 -13.70 -24.43 3.37
CA GLY A 24 -13.55 -22.97 3.21
C GLY A 24 -13.40 -22.49 1.77
N ARG A 25 -13.42 -23.39 0.80
CA ARG A 25 -13.24 -23.06 -0.62
C ARG A 25 -14.37 -22.22 -1.18
N SER A 26 -15.62 -22.51 -0.79
CA SER A 26 -16.80 -21.76 -1.24
C SER A 26 -16.99 -20.43 -0.54
N LEU A 27 -16.47 -20.26 0.67
CA LEU A 27 -16.58 -19.02 1.46
C LEU A 27 -15.59 -17.94 1.01
N LEU A 28 -14.47 -18.33 0.38
CA LEU A 28 -13.44 -17.41 -0.10
C LEU A 28 -13.39 -17.33 -1.63
N ASP A 29 -14.36 -17.91 -2.33
CA ASP A 29 -14.42 -17.82 -3.78
C ASP A 29 -14.78 -16.38 -4.21
N PRO A 30 -13.86 -15.66 -4.90
CA PRO A 30 -14.08 -14.27 -5.30
C PRO A 30 -15.22 -14.11 -6.32
N ASN A 31 -15.68 -15.20 -6.93
CA ASN A 31 -16.81 -15.20 -7.87
C ASN A 31 -18.17 -15.35 -7.17
N SER A 32 -18.20 -15.75 -5.90
CA SER A 32 -19.42 -15.76 -5.09
C SER A 32 -19.64 -14.39 -4.44
N LEU A 33 -20.89 -13.92 -4.40
CA LEU A 33 -21.21 -12.64 -3.72
C LEU A 33 -20.77 -12.64 -2.25
N LEU A 34 -20.96 -13.76 -1.56
CA LEU A 34 -20.54 -13.92 -0.15
C LEU A 34 -19.01 -13.90 -0.02
N GLY A 35 -18.28 -14.61 -0.89
CA GLY A 35 -16.82 -14.61 -0.89
C GLY A 35 -16.24 -13.24 -1.21
N ALA A 36 -16.78 -12.53 -2.19
CA ALA A 36 -16.36 -11.17 -2.53
C ALA A 36 -16.56 -10.21 -1.34
N VAL A 37 -17.71 -10.29 -0.65
CA VAL A 37 -17.98 -9.44 0.54
C VAL A 37 -17.05 -9.80 1.69
N LEU A 38 -16.80 -11.08 1.96
CA LEU A 38 -15.87 -11.51 3.00
C LEU A 38 -14.44 -11.04 2.70
N LEU A 39 -13.98 -11.20 1.46
CA LEU A 39 -12.66 -10.70 1.04
C LEU A 39 -12.57 -9.17 1.14
N ALA A 40 -13.64 -8.43 0.81
CA ALA A 40 -13.69 -6.99 0.99
C ALA A 40 -13.57 -6.61 2.48
N LEU A 41 -14.29 -7.29 3.36
CA LEU A 41 -14.22 -7.05 4.80
C LEU A 41 -12.83 -7.36 5.37
N ILE A 42 -12.22 -8.47 4.94
CA ILE A 42 -10.86 -8.86 5.36
C ILE A 42 -9.84 -7.82 4.90
N THR A 43 -9.88 -7.42 3.62
CA THR A 43 -8.95 -6.41 3.09
C THR A 43 -9.13 -5.06 3.77
N LEU A 44 -10.36 -4.66 4.04
CA LEU A 44 -10.66 -3.43 4.78
C LEU A 44 -10.15 -3.50 6.22
N ALA A 45 -10.36 -4.62 6.90
CA ALA A 45 -9.86 -4.85 8.26
C ALA A 45 -8.33 -4.80 8.31
N VAL A 46 -7.65 -5.48 7.39
CA VAL A 46 -6.18 -5.42 7.27
C VAL A 46 -5.70 -4.01 6.99
N ALA A 47 -6.32 -3.28 6.06
CA ALA A 47 -5.98 -1.89 5.77
C ALA A 47 -6.15 -0.98 7.01
N ALA A 48 -7.23 -1.18 7.77
CA ALA A 48 -7.47 -0.43 9.00
C ALA A 48 -6.42 -0.74 10.08
N ILE A 49 -6.04 -2.01 10.23
CA ILE A 49 -4.99 -2.44 11.16
C ILE A 49 -3.64 -1.82 10.76
N VAL A 50 -3.25 -1.95 9.50
CA VAL A 50 -2.01 -1.37 8.96
C VAL A 50 -2.00 0.15 9.16
N SER A 51 -3.10 0.83 8.81
CA SER A 51 -3.22 2.27 8.99
C SER A 51 -3.08 2.68 10.47
N ARG A 52 -3.67 1.91 11.41
CA ARG A 52 -3.55 2.17 12.85
C ARG A 52 -2.13 1.94 13.37
N ILE A 53 -1.47 0.87 12.91
CA ILE A 53 -0.08 0.56 13.29
C ILE A 53 0.84 1.69 12.82
N LEU A 54 0.74 2.10 11.55
CA LEU A 54 1.53 3.21 11.02
C LEU A 54 1.30 4.51 11.80
N THR A 55 0.04 4.82 12.12
CA THR A 55 -0.28 6.00 12.93
C THR A 55 0.37 5.93 14.32
N ARG A 56 0.33 4.75 14.96
CA ARG A 56 0.96 4.55 16.28
C ARG A 56 2.48 4.71 16.21
N VAL A 57 3.11 4.17 15.18
CA VAL A 57 4.56 4.28 14.96
C VAL A 57 4.97 5.74 14.76
N ILE A 58 4.26 6.47 13.88
CA ILE A 58 4.53 7.90 13.63
C ILE A 58 4.34 8.75 14.89
N ASN A 59 3.25 8.52 15.62
CA ASN A 59 2.98 9.27 16.84
C ASN A 59 4.02 8.94 17.95
N ARG A 60 4.45 7.69 18.04
CA ARG A 60 5.47 7.29 19.03
C ARG A 60 6.83 7.89 18.73
N SER A 61 7.21 7.97 17.46
CA SER A 61 8.47 8.61 17.04
C SER A 61 8.47 10.12 17.33
N ASN A 62 7.33 10.80 17.15
CA ASN A 62 7.20 12.22 17.48
C ASN A 62 7.27 12.50 18.97
N LEU A 63 6.68 11.63 19.81
CA LEU A 63 6.78 11.75 21.26
C LEU A 63 8.24 11.58 21.76
N LEU A 64 8.99 10.66 21.12
CA LEU A 64 10.41 10.47 21.43
C LEU A 64 11.25 11.67 20.97
N ALA A 65 10.97 12.22 19.78
CA ALA A 65 11.66 13.42 19.27
C ALA A 65 11.40 14.66 20.16
N ALA A 66 10.16 14.82 20.64
CA ALA A 66 9.79 15.88 21.56
C ALA A 66 10.53 15.79 22.90
N ARG A 67 10.73 14.57 23.42
CA ARG A 67 11.51 14.33 24.66
C ARG A 67 13.00 14.64 24.50
N LEU A 68 13.54 14.53 23.29
CA LEU A 68 14.95 14.81 22.97
C LEU A 68 15.22 16.28 22.64
N GLY A 69 14.24 17.20 22.86
CA GLY A 69 14.41 18.63 22.59
C GLY A 69 14.61 18.96 21.10
N ARG A 70 14.37 18.01 20.19
CA ARG A 70 14.38 18.27 18.75
C ARG A 70 13.10 18.98 18.34
N HIS A 71 13.23 19.95 17.44
CA HIS A 71 12.10 20.69 16.88
C HIS A 71 10.94 19.73 16.55
N VAL A 72 9.84 19.90 17.27
CA VAL A 72 8.60 19.16 17.02
C VAL A 72 8.15 19.49 15.61
N VAL A 73 8.00 18.50 14.76
CA VAL A 73 7.41 18.66 13.43
C VAL A 73 6.07 19.39 13.61
N ASP A 74 5.88 20.46 12.84
CA ASP A 74 4.67 21.27 12.92
C ASP A 74 3.42 20.37 12.88
N GLN A 75 2.50 20.55 13.82
CA GLN A 75 1.29 19.71 13.93
C GLN A 75 0.50 19.66 12.62
N THR A 76 0.56 20.74 11.85
CA THR A 76 -0.06 20.84 10.53
C THR A 76 0.56 19.85 9.56
N MET A 77 1.89 19.81 9.47
CA MET A 77 2.62 18.91 8.57
C MET A 77 2.39 17.45 8.94
N LEU A 78 2.33 17.14 10.24
CA LEU A 78 2.02 15.80 10.73
C LEU A 78 0.60 15.35 10.32
N THR A 79 -0.37 16.25 10.45
CA THR A 79 -1.76 15.96 10.08
C THR A 79 -1.90 15.67 8.58
N TYR A 80 -1.22 16.44 7.73
CA TYR A 80 -1.19 16.18 6.29
C TYR A 80 -0.50 14.85 5.96
N ALA A 81 0.63 14.55 6.57
CA ALA A 81 1.34 13.29 6.40
C ALA A 81 0.46 12.08 6.77
N LEU A 82 -0.28 12.17 7.88
CA LEU A 82 -1.20 11.12 8.31
C LEU A 82 -2.40 10.96 7.37
N ARG A 83 -2.90 12.05 6.77
CA ARG A 83 -3.98 11.98 5.76
C ARG A 83 -3.49 11.32 4.48
N ILE A 84 -2.35 11.76 3.95
CA ILE A 84 -1.74 11.19 2.74
C ILE A 84 -1.47 9.70 2.94
N LYS A 85 -0.84 9.31 4.06
CA LYS A 85 -0.62 7.91 4.42
C LYS A 85 -1.94 7.11 4.39
N THR A 86 -3.00 7.66 4.99
CA THR A 86 -4.29 6.97 5.06
C THR A 86 -4.87 6.74 3.67
N VAL A 87 -4.86 7.76 2.82
CA VAL A 87 -5.31 7.65 1.42
C VAL A 87 -4.51 6.59 0.67
N LEU A 88 -3.17 6.59 0.79
CA LEU A 88 -2.31 5.60 0.13
C LEU A 88 -2.60 4.17 0.60
N VAL A 89 -2.79 3.95 1.90
CA VAL A 89 -3.10 2.61 2.44
C VAL A 89 -4.43 2.10 1.90
N TYR A 90 -5.48 2.93 1.87
CA TYR A 90 -6.78 2.50 1.35
C TYR A 90 -6.78 2.34 -0.17
N LEU A 91 -6.03 3.17 -0.92
CA LEU A 91 -5.83 2.97 -2.36
C LEU A 91 -5.11 1.64 -2.65
N ALA A 92 -4.06 1.33 -1.91
CA ALA A 92 -3.34 0.07 -2.05
C ALA A 92 -4.24 -1.13 -1.70
N ALA A 93 -5.03 -1.05 -0.63
CA ALA A 93 -5.97 -2.08 -0.25
C ALA A 93 -7.07 -2.27 -1.31
N GLY A 94 -7.61 -1.19 -1.87
CA GLY A 94 -8.60 -1.24 -2.96
C GLY A 94 -8.01 -1.86 -4.24
N ALA A 95 -6.79 -1.50 -4.62
CA ALA A 95 -6.10 -2.10 -5.75
C ALA A 95 -5.81 -3.59 -5.52
N PHE A 96 -5.41 -3.96 -4.30
CA PHE A 96 -5.21 -5.36 -3.93
C PHE A 96 -6.52 -6.15 -4.02
N TYR A 97 -7.61 -5.62 -3.45
CA TYR A 97 -8.93 -6.24 -3.56
C TYR A 97 -9.38 -6.39 -5.02
N ALA A 98 -9.24 -5.34 -5.84
CA ALA A 98 -9.58 -5.39 -7.25
C ALA A 98 -8.74 -6.42 -8.03
N SER A 99 -7.50 -6.69 -7.62
CA SER A 99 -6.66 -7.72 -8.24
C SER A 99 -7.14 -9.16 -7.96
N LEU A 100 -7.93 -9.37 -6.91
CA LEU A 100 -8.48 -10.68 -6.55
C LEU A 100 -9.71 -11.05 -7.41
N ILE A 101 -10.43 -10.05 -7.92
CA ILE A 101 -11.65 -10.25 -8.69
C ILE A 101 -11.31 -10.15 -10.18
N PRO A 102 -11.52 -11.23 -10.98
CA PRO A 102 -11.15 -11.24 -12.40
C PRO A 102 -11.77 -10.10 -13.21
N ALA A 103 -13.05 -9.78 -12.94
CA ALA A 103 -13.76 -8.69 -13.61
C ALA A 103 -13.17 -7.30 -13.32
N LEU A 104 -12.67 -7.06 -12.10
CA LEU A 104 -12.07 -5.79 -11.70
C LEU A 104 -10.60 -5.69 -12.10
N ARG A 105 -9.92 -6.82 -12.30
CA ARG A 105 -8.50 -6.83 -12.69
C ARG A 105 -8.25 -6.12 -14.02
N ALA A 106 -9.14 -6.27 -15.00
CA ALA A 106 -9.01 -5.58 -16.28
C ALA A 106 -9.16 -4.07 -16.12
N LEU A 107 -10.12 -3.62 -15.32
CA LEU A 107 -10.31 -2.19 -14.99
C LEU A 107 -9.12 -1.64 -14.21
N LEU A 108 -8.61 -2.40 -13.24
CA LEU A 108 -7.42 -2.01 -12.47
C LEU A 108 -6.21 -1.79 -13.37
N GLY A 109 -5.99 -2.67 -14.37
CA GLY A 109 -4.91 -2.53 -15.35
C GLY A 109 -4.98 -1.19 -16.10
N THR A 110 -6.16 -0.77 -16.53
CA THR A 110 -6.37 0.51 -17.22
C THR A 110 -6.10 1.70 -16.31
N VAL A 111 -6.60 1.64 -15.07
CA VAL A 111 -6.38 2.69 -14.06
C VAL A 111 -4.89 2.82 -13.72
N VAL A 112 -4.19 1.71 -13.50
CA VAL A 112 -2.75 1.70 -13.20
C VAL A 112 -1.93 2.22 -14.38
N ALA A 113 -2.28 1.84 -15.61
CA ALA A 113 -1.62 2.37 -16.79
C ALA A 113 -1.79 3.89 -16.93
N GLY A 114 -3.02 4.40 -16.73
CA GLY A 114 -3.29 5.85 -16.73
C GLY A 114 -2.57 6.59 -15.61
N ALA A 115 -2.57 6.02 -14.41
CA ALA A 115 -1.82 6.57 -13.26
C ALA A 115 -0.32 6.60 -13.53
N GLY A 116 0.23 5.58 -14.21
CA GLY A 116 1.64 5.53 -14.61
C GLY A 116 2.02 6.68 -15.55
N ILE A 117 1.21 6.96 -16.56
CA ILE A 117 1.43 8.10 -17.48
C ILE A 117 1.37 9.41 -16.69
N THR A 118 0.36 9.57 -15.84
CA THR A 118 0.20 10.76 -15.01
C THR A 118 1.40 10.97 -14.08
N ALA A 119 1.93 9.89 -13.47
CA ALA A 119 3.11 9.94 -12.61
C ALA A 119 4.35 10.42 -13.38
N VAL A 120 4.53 9.98 -14.64
CA VAL A 120 5.63 10.44 -15.49
C VAL A 120 5.51 11.93 -15.78
N VAL A 121 4.32 12.42 -16.14
CA VAL A 121 4.09 13.86 -16.40
C VAL A 121 4.37 14.69 -15.15
N ILE A 122 3.86 14.28 -14.00
CA ILE A 122 4.11 14.97 -12.73
C ILE A 122 5.61 14.92 -12.38
N GLY A 123 6.27 13.77 -12.58
CA GLY A 123 7.70 13.61 -12.33
C GLY A 123 8.56 14.54 -13.20
N LEU A 124 8.21 14.68 -14.47
CA LEU A 124 8.90 15.61 -15.37
C LEU A 124 8.66 17.07 -14.96
N ALA A 125 7.44 17.43 -14.58
CA ALA A 125 7.13 18.77 -14.07
C ALA A 125 7.89 19.09 -12.77
N ALA A 126 8.03 18.10 -11.89
CA ALA A 126 8.73 18.25 -10.61
C ALA A 126 10.27 18.16 -10.72
N LYS A 127 10.83 17.78 -11.87
CA LYS A 127 12.26 17.52 -12.07
C LYS A 127 13.15 18.67 -11.61
N SER A 128 12.79 19.91 -11.95
CA SER A 128 13.57 21.10 -11.56
C SER A 128 13.56 21.31 -10.04
N THR A 129 12.41 21.22 -9.42
CA THR A 129 12.27 21.35 -7.97
C THR A 129 13.02 20.27 -7.21
N LEU A 130 12.94 19.02 -7.70
CA LEU A 130 13.65 17.88 -7.12
C LEU A 130 15.16 18.02 -7.28
N GLY A 131 15.63 18.52 -8.43
CA GLY A 131 17.04 18.82 -8.68
C GLY A 131 17.58 19.84 -7.69
N ASN A 132 16.88 20.95 -7.47
CA ASN A 132 17.27 21.97 -6.50
C ASN A 132 17.28 21.43 -5.06
N LEU A 133 16.31 20.59 -4.70
CA LEU A 133 16.26 19.94 -3.38
C LEU A 133 17.46 19.01 -3.17
N ILE A 134 17.78 18.16 -4.16
CA ILE A 134 18.93 17.25 -4.10
C ILE A 134 20.24 18.01 -4.03
N SER A 135 20.39 19.09 -4.81
CA SER A 135 21.57 19.95 -4.79
C SER A 135 21.76 20.63 -3.43
N GLY A 136 20.67 21.14 -2.83
CA GLY A 136 20.71 21.71 -1.47
C GLY A 136 21.07 20.69 -0.42
N LEU A 137 20.56 19.47 -0.54
CA LEU A 137 20.89 18.37 0.35
C LEU A 137 22.36 17.95 0.21
N ALA A 138 22.86 17.86 -1.04
CA ALA A 138 24.26 17.54 -1.34
C ALA A 138 25.20 18.58 -0.75
N LEU A 139 24.90 19.87 -0.88
CA LEU A 139 25.68 20.96 -0.27
C LEU A 139 25.74 20.82 1.26
N THR A 140 24.63 20.41 1.88
CA THR A 140 24.56 20.21 3.33
C THR A 140 25.41 19.01 3.80
N PHE A 141 25.43 17.92 3.04
CA PHE A 141 26.18 16.72 3.37
C PHE A 141 27.67 16.82 3.02
N TYR A 142 27.99 17.24 1.81
CA TYR A 142 29.38 17.29 1.33
C TYR A 142 30.14 18.52 1.81
N ARG A 143 29.43 19.61 2.19
CA ARG A 143 30.01 20.88 2.67
C ARG A 143 31.22 21.34 1.83
N PRO A 144 31.09 21.44 0.50
CA PRO A 144 32.21 21.81 -0.36
C PRO A 144 32.73 23.24 -0.07
N ILE A 145 31.89 24.07 0.55
CA ILE A 145 32.20 25.45 0.92
C ILE A 145 31.92 25.62 2.42
N ARG A 146 32.85 26.14 3.18
CA ARG A 146 32.72 26.44 4.61
C ARG A 146 32.58 27.95 4.84
N ILE A 147 31.98 28.31 5.95
CA ILE A 147 31.87 29.72 6.36
C ILE A 147 33.29 30.27 6.55
N GLY A 148 33.63 31.30 5.78
CA GLY A 148 34.97 31.90 5.77
C GLY A 148 35.81 31.57 4.52
N ASP A 149 35.38 30.63 3.65
CA ASP A 149 36.09 30.35 2.39
C ASP A 149 35.88 31.49 1.38
N LYS A 150 36.98 31.90 0.75
CA LYS A 150 36.92 32.88 -0.36
C LYS A 150 36.53 32.13 -1.65
N VAL A 151 35.35 32.42 -2.16
CA VAL A 151 34.83 31.82 -3.39
C VAL A 151 35.04 32.81 -4.53
N ASN A 152 35.77 32.43 -5.57
CA ASN A 152 35.89 33.22 -6.81
C ASN A 152 34.77 32.76 -7.76
N ILE A 153 33.82 33.63 -8.05
CA ILE A 153 32.71 33.36 -8.95
C ILE A 153 33.12 34.04 -10.26
N GLU A 154 33.69 33.27 -11.19
CA GLU A 154 33.86 33.71 -12.57
C GLU A 154 32.49 33.69 -13.27
N GLY A 155 31.99 34.86 -13.66
CA GLY A 155 30.77 35.07 -14.42
C GLY A 155 31.00 34.93 -15.93
#